data_1bebcd8adf96159d5f66b2feb8f2f7e6
#
_entry.id   1bebcd8adf96159d5f66b2feb8f2f7e6
#
_cell.length_a   1.000
_cell.length_b   1.000
_cell.length_c   1.000
_cell.angle_alpha   90.00
_cell.angle_beta   90.00
_cell.angle_gamma   90.00
#
_symmetry.space_group_name_H-M   'P 1'
#
loop_
_entity.id
_entity.type
_entity.pdbx_description
1 polymer ?
#
loop_
_entity_poly.entity_id
_entity_poly.type
_entity_poly.pdbx_seq_one_letter_code
_entity_poly.pdbx_strand_id
1 'polypeptide(L)'
;MKTLRKLIYRDIFSAVGFVALAFLAMFFFFDLLDEMGNVGRNYGGVTYTIWMALLTVTLDIPSHLYELLPIAVLIGSIFVMARFAQSSEFTIMRTSGLGPWLALRTMLTIGACFVVLTVAVGDYIAPAAERMGLIVKAKYLGRVSTSGATGAWLKEKNDGDTLAVNVRTVRADGAITGIRIFNFDPQGRITWQIHAQNGHVEETDNLWDLEQVRITRFAYQDGSAKIEDAVEMAREQLPSYQWKTGITTAMLMAAVNKPDRMPTLELFQFIQHLKANDQSTQKYEIEFWRKVFYPLSCLVMVVLALPFAYLHFRSGGIAAYVFGGVMAGISFFMLNNVFGYAGNLQNWSPMLTAAAPGFIYSLLSLGAFTWLVLRR
;
A
#
# COMPACT_ATOMS: atom_id res chain seq x y z
N MET A 1 -6.96 27.04 -30.16
CA MET A 1 -6.61 25.72 -29.56
C MET A 1 -6.10 25.79 -28.12
N LYS A 2 -5.28 26.77 -27.69
CA LYS A 2 -4.84 26.88 -26.30
C LYS A 2 -6.03 27.06 -25.31
N THR A 3 -7.02 27.86 -25.67
CA THR A 3 -8.19 28.15 -24.84
C THR A 3 -9.08 26.92 -24.63
N LEU A 4 -9.32 26.11 -25.68
CA LEU A 4 -10.10 24.88 -25.61
C LEU A 4 -9.46 23.84 -24.68
N ARG A 5 -8.15 23.66 -24.82
CA ARG A 5 -7.42 22.74 -23.90
C ARG A 5 -7.48 23.21 -22.45
N LYS A 6 -7.32 24.53 -22.21
CA LYS A 6 -7.41 25.11 -20.88
C LYS A 6 -8.80 24.89 -20.24
N LEU A 7 -9.87 24.99 -21.05
CA LEU A 7 -11.23 24.69 -20.60
C LEU A 7 -11.36 23.21 -20.18
N ILE A 8 -10.96 22.28 -21.05
CA ILE A 8 -11.01 20.84 -20.76
C ILE A 8 -10.21 20.51 -19.50
N TYR A 9 -8.99 21.05 -19.36
CA TYR A 9 -8.16 20.84 -18.19
C TYR A 9 -8.86 21.32 -16.92
N ARG A 10 -9.32 22.59 -16.89
CA ARG A 10 -9.98 23.17 -15.74
C ARG A 10 -11.19 22.35 -15.30
N ASP A 11 -12.02 21.97 -16.27
CA ASP A 11 -13.27 21.26 -15.98
C ASP A 11 -13.03 19.83 -15.48
N ILE A 12 -12.06 19.10 -16.07
CA ILE A 12 -11.71 17.76 -15.60
C ILE A 12 -11.04 17.83 -14.22
N PHE A 13 -10.06 18.72 -14.01
CA PHE A 13 -9.43 18.83 -12.68
C PHE A 13 -10.43 19.24 -11.60
N SER A 14 -11.33 20.16 -11.90
CA SER A 14 -12.40 20.57 -10.97
C SER A 14 -13.37 19.42 -10.66
N ALA A 15 -13.82 18.68 -11.67
CA ALA A 15 -14.73 17.54 -11.49
C ALA A 15 -14.06 16.41 -10.70
N VAL A 16 -12.82 16.05 -11.07
CA VAL A 16 -12.05 15.02 -10.35
C VAL A 16 -11.80 15.44 -8.90
N GLY A 17 -11.42 16.70 -8.68
CA GLY A 17 -11.23 17.25 -7.33
C GLY A 17 -12.51 17.19 -6.51
N PHE A 18 -13.66 17.54 -7.09
CA PHE A 18 -14.96 17.45 -6.42
C PHE A 18 -15.32 16.00 -6.06
N VAL A 19 -15.15 15.06 -6.99
CA VAL A 19 -15.42 13.62 -6.75
C VAL A 19 -14.49 13.07 -5.68
N ALA A 20 -13.18 13.37 -5.76
CA ALA A 20 -12.21 12.96 -4.76
C ALA A 20 -12.57 13.50 -3.37
N LEU A 21 -12.92 14.77 -3.28
CA LEU A 21 -13.31 15.42 -2.03
C LEU A 21 -14.59 14.80 -1.44
N ALA A 22 -15.58 14.48 -2.28
CA ALA A 22 -16.81 13.82 -1.83
C ALA A 22 -16.52 12.43 -1.23
N PHE A 23 -15.69 11.61 -1.89
CA PHE A 23 -15.26 10.32 -1.35
C PHE A 23 -14.43 10.47 -0.07
N LEU A 24 -13.47 11.39 -0.06
CA LEU A 24 -12.64 11.63 1.14
C LEU A 24 -13.49 12.10 2.33
N ALA A 25 -14.49 12.95 2.11
CA ALA A 25 -15.40 13.37 3.18
C ALA A 25 -16.21 12.18 3.73
N MET A 26 -16.62 11.26 2.87
CA MET A 26 -17.32 10.04 3.26
C MET A 26 -16.39 9.12 4.10
N PHE A 27 -15.17 8.85 3.64
CA PHE A 27 -14.21 8.03 4.39
C PHE A 27 -13.82 8.69 5.71
N PHE A 28 -13.53 10.00 5.68
CA PHE A 28 -13.25 10.77 6.90
C PHE A 28 -14.36 10.62 7.96
N PHE A 29 -15.61 10.65 7.53
CA PHE A 29 -16.74 10.47 8.44
C PHE A 29 -16.77 9.07 9.05
N PHE A 30 -16.62 8.02 8.25
CA PHE A 30 -16.61 6.64 8.74
C PHE A 30 -15.41 6.35 9.63
N ASP A 31 -14.22 6.78 9.24
CA ASP A 31 -13.00 6.62 10.04
C ASP A 31 -13.10 7.36 11.37
N LEU A 32 -13.74 8.55 11.36
CA LEU A 32 -13.97 9.29 12.59
C LEU A 32 -14.94 8.57 13.51
N LEU A 33 -16.00 7.98 12.98
CA LEU A 33 -16.93 7.15 13.78
C LEU A 33 -16.20 5.96 14.42
N ASP A 34 -15.36 5.27 13.67
CA ASP A 34 -14.58 4.14 14.18
C ASP A 34 -13.58 4.60 15.25
N GLU A 35 -12.90 5.73 15.03
CA GLU A 35 -11.92 6.27 15.98
C GLU A 35 -12.56 6.86 17.25
N MET A 36 -13.84 7.29 17.19
CA MET A 36 -14.60 7.74 18.36
C MET A 36 -14.70 6.66 19.45
N GLY A 37 -14.70 5.38 19.10
CA GLY A 37 -14.64 4.27 20.05
C GLY A 37 -13.37 4.22 20.91
N ASN A 38 -12.33 4.95 20.54
CA ASN A 38 -11.07 5.06 21.25
C ASN A 38 -10.98 6.30 22.14
N VAL A 39 -11.84 7.30 21.94
CA VAL A 39 -11.85 8.56 22.70
C VAL A 39 -12.16 8.28 24.18
N GLY A 40 -11.40 8.90 25.07
CA GLY A 40 -11.51 8.69 26.51
C GLY A 40 -10.66 7.55 27.06
N ARG A 41 -9.99 6.73 26.22
CA ARG A 41 -9.06 5.71 26.71
C ARG A 41 -7.82 6.37 27.29
N ASN A 42 -7.37 5.84 28.44
CA ASN A 42 -6.15 6.25 29.12
C ASN A 42 -5.05 5.21 28.95
N TYR A 43 -3.88 5.64 28.52
CA TYR A 43 -2.68 4.82 28.45
C TYR A 43 -1.46 5.61 28.97
N GLY A 44 -0.71 5.04 29.93
CA GLY A 44 0.47 5.70 30.48
C GLY A 44 0.20 7.08 31.13
N GLY A 45 -1.01 7.31 31.65
CA GLY A 45 -1.39 8.59 32.26
C GLY A 45 -1.83 9.68 31.25
N VAL A 46 -1.90 9.36 29.96
CA VAL A 46 -2.35 10.29 28.92
C VAL A 46 -3.68 9.82 28.33
N THR A 47 -4.66 10.74 28.22
CA THR A 47 -5.98 10.45 27.68
C THR A 47 -6.03 10.71 26.19
N TYR A 48 -6.57 9.78 25.41
CA TYR A 48 -6.83 9.96 23.99
C TYR A 48 -8.06 10.88 23.78
N THR A 49 -7.82 12.07 23.30
CA THR A 49 -8.86 13.11 23.14
C THR A 49 -9.44 13.10 21.74
N ILE A 50 -10.59 13.76 21.57
CA ILE A 50 -11.22 13.93 20.24
C ILE A 50 -10.30 14.64 19.22
N TRP A 51 -9.45 15.54 19.69
CA TRP A 51 -8.47 16.22 18.82
C TRP A 51 -7.43 15.25 18.26
N MET A 52 -7.04 14.25 19.07
CA MET A 52 -6.15 13.17 18.61
C MET A 52 -6.85 12.25 17.61
N ALA A 53 -8.13 11.96 17.81
CA ALA A 53 -8.94 11.21 16.85
C ALA A 53 -9.02 11.95 15.51
N LEU A 54 -9.34 13.25 15.53
CA LEU A 54 -9.37 14.09 14.33
C LEU A 54 -8.02 14.15 13.63
N LEU A 55 -6.92 14.30 14.38
CA LEU A 55 -5.56 14.29 13.83
C LEU A 55 -5.26 12.95 13.15
N THR A 56 -5.57 11.85 13.80
CA THR A 56 -5.29 10.51 13.29
C THR A 56 -6.06 10.24 11.99
N VAL A 57 -7.37 10.55 11.97
CA VAL A 57 -8.21 10.38 10.77
C VAL A 57 -7.73 11.30 9.64
N THR A 58 -7.29 12.53 9.96
CA THR A 58 -6.72 13.44 8.96
C THR A 58 -5.43 12.89 8.35
N LEU A 59 -4.61 12.19 9.14
CA LEU A 59 -3.38 11.55 8.67
C LEU A 59 -3.65 10.33 7.78
N ASP A 60 -4.84 9.72 7.86
CA ASP A 60 -5.23 8.60 6.98
C ASP A 60 -5.76 9.09 5.60
N ILE A 61 -6.13 10.39 5.45
CA ILE A 61 -6.64 10.98 4.19
C ILE A 61 -5.74 10.75 2.97
N PRO A 62 -4.40 10.93 3.04
CA PRO A 62 -3.54 10.72 1.88
C PRO A 62 -3.55 9.27 1.36
N SER A 63 -3.68 8.29 2.24
CA SER A 63 -3.79 6.87 1.86
C SER A 63 -5.11 6.60 1.12
N HIS A 64 -6.23 7.13 1.61
CA HIS A 64 -7.50 7.06 0.91
C HIS A 64 -7.48 7.79 -0.44
N LEU A 65 -6.83 8.97 -0.50
CA LEU A 65 -6.69 9.70 -1.76
C LEU A 65 -5.93 8.86 -2.80
N TYR A 66 -4.82 8.22 -2.41
CA TYR A 66 -4.07 7.33 -3.29
C TYR A 66 -4.94 6.21 -3.87
N GLU A 67 -5.69 5.52 -3.01
CA GLU A 67 -6.54 4.39 -3.41
C GLU A 67 -7.72 4.81 -4.30
N LEU A 68 -8.28 5.99 -4.07
CA LEU A 68 -9.48 6.46 -4.77
C LEU A 68 -9.18 7.24 -6.05
N LEU A 69 -7.93 7.69 -6.24
CA LEU A 69 -7.59 8.63 -7.29
C LEU A 69 -7.94 8.14 -8.70
N PRO A 70 -7.65 6.87 -9.10
CA PRO A 70 -8.05 6.39 -10.42
C PRO A 70 -9.58 6.36 -10.63
N ILE A 71 -10.33 6.04 -9.58
CA ILE A 71 -11.81 5.99 -9.62
C ILE A 71 -12.36 7.42 -9.74
N ALA A 72 -11.83 8.34 -8.95
CA ALA A 72 -12.23 9.75 -9.02
C ALA A 72 -11.91 10.37 -10.39
N VAL A 73 -10.75 10.03 -10.96
CA VAL A 73 -10.34 10.43 -12.31
C VAL A 73 -11.32 9.90 -13.36
N LEU A 74 -11.72 8.64 -13.27
CA LEU A 74 -12.69 8.04 -14.19
C LEU A 74 -14.04 8.76 -14.11
N ILE A 75 -14.62 8.86 -12.91
CA ILE A 75 -15.94 9.44 -12.68
C ILE A 75 -15.97 10.92 -13.10
N GLY A 76 -14.98 11.70 -12.65
CA GLY A 76 -14.89 13.11 -12.99
C GLY A 76 -14.71 13.35 -14.48
N SER A 77 -13.88 12.54 -15.14
CA SER A 77 -13.68 12.62 -16.59
C SER A 77 -14.93 12.22 -17.39
N ILE A 78 -15.63 11.15 -17.00
CA ILE A 78 -16.89 10.74 -17.62
C ILE A 78 -17.95 11.83 -17.46
N PHE A 79 -18.08 12.40 -16.26
CA PHE A 79 -19.02 13.47 -16.01
C PHE A 79 -18.80 14.67 -16.95
N VAL A 80 -17.55 15.12 -17.09
CA VAL A 80 -17.20 16.25 -17.95
C VAL A 80 -17.42 15.89 -19.43
N MET A 81 -17.01 14.71 -19.89
CA MET A 81 -17.19 14.27 -21.28
C MET A 81 -18.67 14.12 -21.61
N ALA A 82 -19.48 13.53 -20.73
CA ALA A 82 -20.92 13.40 -20.91
C ALA A 82 -21.61 14.78 -20.94
N ARG A 83 -21.18 15.73 -20.08
CA ARG A 83 -21.69 17.10 -20.09
C ARG A 83 -21.39 17.81 -21.42
N PHE A 84 -20.15 17.72 -21.91
CA PHE A 84 -19.77 18.31 -23.20
C PHE A 84 -20.53 17.69 -24.38
N ALA A 85 -20.85 16.40 -24.32
CA ALA A 85 -21.68 15.76 -25.34
C ALA A 85 -23.14 16.24 -25.27
N GLN A 86 -23.72 16.39 -24.07
CA GLN A 86 -25.08 16.85 -23.87
C GLN A 86 -25.27 18.31 -24.29
N SER A 87 -24.34 19.20 -23.96
CA SER A 87 -24.38 20.62 -24.34
C SER A 87 -23.95 20.87 -25.78
N SER A 88 -23.63 19.82 -26.57
CA SER A 88 -23.07 19.91 -27.91
C SER A 88 -21.75 20.67 -28.01
N GLU A 89 -21.15 21.05 -26.88
CA GLU A 89 -19.85 21.75 -26.83
C GLU A 89 -18.74 20.92 -27.47
N PHE A 90 -18.74 19.59 -27.23
CA PHE A 90 -17.75 18.72 -27.84
C PHE A 90 -17.84 18.69 -29.36
N THR A 91 -19.06 18.77 -29.93
CA THR A 91 -19.27 18.88 -31.37
C THR A 91 -18.70 20.19 -31.91
N ILE A 92 -18.92 21.30 -31.23
CA ILE A 92 -18.35 22.60 -31.60
C ILE A 92 -16.82 22.55 -31.51
N MET A 93 -16.26 21.93 -30.47
CA MET A 93 -14.82 21.73 -30.35
C MET A 93 -14.23 20.93 -31.50
N ARG A 94 -14.94 19.88 -31.97
CA ARG A 94 -14.52 19.05 -33.12
C ARG A 94 -14.50 19.86 -34.41
N THR A 95 -15.58 20.60 -34.69
CA THR A 95 -15.64 21.47 -35.90
C THR A 95 -14.62 22.60 -35.87
N SER A 96 -14.21 23.04 -34.65
CA SER A 96 -13.16 24.03 -34.44
C SER A 96 -11.73 23.44 -34.50
N GLY A 97 -11.58 22.17 -34.89
CA GLY A 97 -10.27 21.52 -35.12
C GLY A 97 -9.77 20.59 -34.01
N LEU A 98 -10.61 20.24 -33.01
CA LEU A 98 -10.27 19.23 -32.02
C LEU A 98 -10.49 17.81 -32.62
N GLY A 99 -9.57 17.37 -33.48
CA GLY A 99 -9.59 16.03 -34.04
C GLY A 99 -9.40 14.95 -32.95
N PRO A 100 -9.74 13.66 -33.28
CA PRO A 100 -9.67 12.55 -32.32
C PRO A 100 -8.28 12.36 -31.67
N TRP A 101 -7.22 12.50 -32.48
CA TRP A 101 -5.83 12.43 -32.00
C TRP A 101 -5.48 13.55 -31.03
N LEU A 102 -5.99 14.75 -31.27
CA LEU A 102 -5.74 15.89 -30.39
C LEU A 102 -6.51 15.76 -29.09
N ALA A 103 -7.74 15.23 -29.15
CA ALA A 103 -8.55 14.89 -27.97
C ALA A 103 -7.82 13.83 -27.13
N LEU A 104 -7.37 12.73 -27.74
CA LEU A 104 -6.62 11.67 -27.07
C LEU A 104 -5.33 12.22 -26.41
N ARG A 105 -4.54 13.00 -27.16
CA ARG A 105 -3.32 13.62 -26.61
C ARG A 105 -3.63 14.53 -25.42
N THR A 106 -4.73 15.26 -25.46
CA THR A 106 -5.16 16.12 -24.36
C THR A 106 -5.53 15.28 -23.14
N MET A 107 -6.26 14.17 -23.32
CA MET A 107 -6.58 13.24 -22.24
C MET A 107 -5.32 12.59 -21.66
N LEU A 108 -4.40 12.13 -22.49
CA LEU A 108 -3.12 11.55 -22.03
C LEU A 108 -2.29 12.56 -21.22
N THR A 109 -2.31 13.85 -21.59
CA THR A 109 -1.61 14.89 -20.81
C THR A 109 -2.25 15.06 -19.41
N ILE A 110 -3.58 15.06 -19.32
CA ILE A 110 -4.31 15.10 -18.05
C ILE A 110 -3.99 13.84 -17.22
N GLY A 111 -4.08 12.67 -17.85
CA GLY A 111 -3.75 11.41 -17.20
C GLY A 111 -2.31 11.38 -16.67
N ALA A 112 -1.34 11.90 -17.43
CA ALA A 112 0.05 12.00 -16.98
C ALA A 112 0.20 12.89 -15.73
N CYS A 113 -0.54 14.00 -15.64
CA CYS A 113 -0.56 14.81 -14.42
C CYS A 113 -1.10 14.03 -13.22
N PHE A 114 -2.16 13.24 -13.42
CA PHE A 114 -2.70 12.39 -12.36
C PHE A 114 -1.77 11.23 -11.99
N VAL A 115 -1.03 10.67 -12.94
CA VAL A 115 0.03 9.68 -12.65
C VAL A 115 1.07 10.26 -11.71
N VAL A 116 1.60 11.46 -12.04
CA VAL A 116 2.60 12.14 -11.19
C VAL A 116 2.02 12.42 -9.79
N LEU A 117 0.77 12.88 -9.72
CA LEU A 117 0.09 13.12 -8.45
C LEU A 117 -0.06 11.82 -7.65
N THR A 118 -0.47 10.72 -8.29
CA THR A 118 -0.64 9.42 -7.64
C THR A 118 0.68 8.90 -7.07
N VAL A 119 1.77 9.02 -7.82
CA VAL A 119 3.11 8.64 -7.35
C VAL A 119 3.54 9.51 -6.16
N ALA A 120 3.37 10.83 -6.27
CA ALA A 120 3.75 11.75 -5.20
C ALA A 120 2.97 11.47 -3.90
N VAL A 121 1.66 11.23 -4.01
CA VAL A 121 0.83 10.90 -2.84
C VAL A 121 1.19 9.50 -2.31
N GLY A 122 1.27 8.49 -3.16
CA GLY A 122 1.43 7.09 -2.75
C GLY A 122 2.81 6.74 -2.17
N ASP A 123 3.88 7.33 -2.68
CA ASP A 123 5.24 6.99 -2.25
C ASP A 123 5.82 7.94 -1.19
N TYR A 124 5.33 9.20 -1.12
CA TYR A 124 5.90 10.20 -0.22
C TYR A 124 4.90 10.67 0.84
N ILE A 125 3.72 11.13 0.43
CA ILE A 125 2.80 11.80 1.35
C ILE A 125 2.07 10.78 2.24
N ALA A 126 1.48 9.74 1.65
CA ALA A 126 0.72 8.74 2.38
C ALA A 126 1.58 7.97 3.40
N PRO A 127 2.77 7.43 3.06
CA PRO A 127 3.60 6.73 4.04
C PRO A 127 4.09 7.65 5.17
N ALA A 128 4.42 8.92 4.86
CA ALA A 128 4.84 9.88 5.89
C ALA A 128 3.70 10.20 6.87
N ALA A 129 2.49 10.45 6.36
CA ALA A 129 1.31 10.71 7.18
C ALA A 129 0.94 9.49 8.03
N GLU A 130 1.00 8.29 7.46
CA GLU A 130 0.70 7.04 8.15
C GLU A 130 1.67 6.75 9.30
N ARG A 131 2.98 6.97 9.09
CA ARG A 131 3.99 6.87 10.16
C ARG A 131 3.68 7.81 11.32
N MET A 132 3.28 9.06 11.03
CA MET A 132 2.86 10.01 12.06
C MET A 132 1.61 9.51 12.80
N GLY A 133 0.64 8.97 12.09
CA GLY A 133 -0.56 8.35 12.68
C GLY A 133 -0.23 7.19 13.62
N LEU A 134 0.69 6.30 13.22
CA LEU A 134 1.17 5.21 14.06
C LEU A 134 1.86 5.71 15.33
N ILE A 135 2.67 6.77 15.25
CA ILE A 135 3.33 7.38 16.41
C ILE A 135 2.28 7.94 17.40
N VAL A 136 1.25 8.64 16.88
CA VAL A 136 0.16 9.15 17.72
C VAL A 136 -0.60 7.99 18.37
N LYS A 137 -0.99 6.97 17.63
CA LYS A 137 -1.67 5.78 18.17
C LYS A 137 -0.82 5.03 19.19
N ALA A 138 0.48 4.90 18.97
CA ALA A 138 1.41 4.28 19.92
C ALA A 138 1.49 5.07 21.23
N LYS A 139 1.61 6.39 21.14
CA LYS A 139 1.77 7.27 22.31
C LYS A 139 0.51 7.32 23.21
N TYR A 140 -0.66 7.41 22.60
CA TYR A 140 -1.91 7.68 23.32
C TYR A 140 -2.80 6.46 23.55
N LEU A 141 -2.67 5.41 22.74
CA LEU A 141 -3.47 4.20 22.87
C LEU A 141 -2.65 2.97 23.25
N GLY A 142 -1.32 3.11 23.37
CA GLY A 142 -0.44 1.97 23.56
C GLY A 142 -0.52 0.94 22.42
N ARG A 143 -1.17 1.31 21.32
CA ARG A 143 -1.26 0.44 20.15
C ARG A 143 0.09 0.42 19.44
N VAL A 144 0.79 -0.66 19.68
CA VAL A 144 2.02 -0.99 18.99
C VAL A 144 1.63 -1.77 17.72
N SER A 145 2.35 -1.55 16.64
CA SER A 145 2.16 -2.37 15.44
C SER A 145 2.48 -3.83 15.78
N THR A 146 1.43 -4.64 15.96
CA THR A 146 1.55 -6.08 16.21
C THR A 146 0.99 -6.84 15.02
N SER A 147 1.81 -7.67 14.39
CA SER A 147 1.31 -8.59 13.36
C SER A 147 0.68 -9.81 14.02
N GLY A 148 -0.63 -9.75 14.22
CA GLY A 148 -1.37 -10.89 14.77
C GLY A 148 -0.93 -11.31 16.18
N ALA A 149 -1.36 -12.51 16.62
CA ALA A 149 -1.05 -13.03 17.95
C ALA A 149 0.43 -13.44 18.15
N THR A 150 1.20 -13.62 17.08
CA THR A 150 2.56 -14.19 17.10
C THR A 150 3.68 -13.18 16.94
N GLY A 151 3.41 -11.91 16.57
CA GLY A 151 4.42 -10.88 16.31
C GLY A 151 5.10 -11.02 14.95
N ALA A 152 6.16 -10.22 14.71
CA ALA A 152 6.97 -10.25 13.51
C ALA A 152 7.95 -11.44 13.52
N TRP A 153 8.01 -12.18 12.43
CA TRP A 153 8.98 -13.24 12.21
C TRP A 153 9.88 -12.92 11.02
N LEU A 154 11.16 -12.92 11.25
CA LEU A 154 12.19 -12.74 10.22
C LEU A 154 13.22 -13.87 10.31
N LYS A 155 13.79 -14.20 9.17
CA LYS A 155 14.87 -15.17 9.04
C LYS A 155 16.12 -14.46 8.54
N GLU A 156 17.27 -14.77 9.12
CA GLU A 156 18.57 -14.28 8.69
C GLU A 156 19.53 -15.46 8.60
N LYS A 157 20.30 -15.53 7.52
CA LYS A 157 21.36 -16.54 7.36
C LYS A 157 22.69 -15.92 7.76
N ASN A 158 23.46 -16.64 8.58
CA ASN A 158 24.78 -16.22 9.02
C ASN A 158 25.72 -17.43 9.04
N ASP A 159 26.78 -17.38 8.23
CA ASP A 159 27.89 -18.38 8.17
C ASP A 159 27.45 -19.85 8.18
N GLY A 160 26.37 -20.18 7.47
CA GLY A 160 25.85 -21.56 7.39
C GLY A 160 24.72 -21.83 8.39
N ASP A 161 24.60 -21.07 9.46
CA ASP A 161 23.51 -21.17 10.42
C ASP A 161 22.30 -20.34 9.97
N THR A 162 21.15 -20.68 10.49
CA THR A 162 19.91 -19.95 10.24
C THR A 162 19.40 -19.35 11.54
N LEU A 163 19.26 -18.03 11.56
CA LEU A 163 18.63 -17.31 12.67
C LEU A 163 17.14 -17.10 12.37
N ALA A 164 16.27 -17.47 13.30
CA ALA A 164 14.86 -17.09 13.28
C ALA A 164 14.60 -16.07 14.41
N VAL A 165 14.19 -14.89 14.02
CA VAL A 165 13.98 -13.75 14.93
C VAL A 165 12.50 -13.48 15.04
N ASN A 166 11.98 -13.47 16.25
CA ASN A 166 10.62 -13.12 16.56
C ASN A 166 10.60 -11.87 17.47
N VAL A 167 9.84 -10.87 17.09
CA VAL A 167 9.61 -9.67 17.90
C VAL A 167 8.12 -9.51 18.08
N ARG A 168 7.66 -9.48 19.32
CA ARG A 168 6.23 -9.38 19.63
C ARG A 168 5.66 -8.02 19.27
N THR A 169 6.37 -6.95 19.60
CA THR A 169 5.95 -5.58 19.32
C THR A 169 7.11 -4.75 18.81
N VAL A 170 6.84 -3.93 17.81
CA VAL A 170 7.80 -2.99 17.22
C VAL A 170 7.19 -1.60 17.27
N ARG A 171 7.95 -0.62 17.72
CA ARG A 171 7.54 0.79 17.76
C ARG A 171 8.31 1.57 16.70
N ALA A 172 7.71 2.65 16.25
CA ALA A 172 8.30 3.51 15.22
C ALA A 172 9.59 4.22 15.67
N ASP A 173 9.82 4.30 16.99
CA ASP A 173 11.04 4.86 17.60
C ASP A 173 12.18 3.84 17.72
N GLY A 174 12.04 2.64 17.16
CA GLY A 174 13.04 1.57 17.23
C GLY A 174 12.95 0.71 18.49
N ALA A 175 12.06 1.02 19.43
CA ALA A 175 11.86 0.20 20.62
C ALA A 175 11.14 -1.09 20.27
N ILE A 176 11.65 -2.22 20.74
CA ILE A 176 11.12 -3.57 20.49
C ILE A 176 10.90 -4.30 21.82
N THR A 177 9.86 -5.16 21.85
CA THR A 177 9.61 -5.96 23.07
C THR A 177 9.27 -7.41 22.74
N GLY A 178 9.52 -8.30 23.71
CA GLY A 178 9.24 -9.72 23.59
C GLY A 178 10.06 -10.39 22.50
N ILE A 179 11.37 -10.15 22.51
CA ILE A 179 12.32 -10.61 21.50
C ILE A 179 12.68 -12.07 21.78
N ARG A 180 12.65 -12.88 20.73
CA ARG A 180 13.12 -14.28 20.72
C ARG A 180 13.97 -14.49 19.50
N ILE A 181 15.19 -14.99 19.70
CA ILE A 181 16.13 -15.31 18.61
C ILE A 181 16.49 -16.76 18.77
N PHE A 182 16.35 -17.52 17.70
CA PHE A 182 16.69 -18.95 17.65
C PHE A 182 17.78 -19.15 16.61
N ASN A 183 18.84 -19.83 16.96
CA ASN A 183 19.87 -20.26 16.02
C ASN A 183 19.71 -21.72 15.68
N PHE A 184 19.67 -22.01 14.39
CA PHE A 184 19.58 -23.35 13.83
C PHE A 184 20.87 -23.67 13.09
N ASP A 185 21.43 -24.82 13.38
CA ASP A 185 22.55 -25.38 12.62
C ASP A 185 22.11 -25.80 11.20
N PRO A 186 23.05 -26.20 10.30
CA PRO A 186 22.71 -26.68 8.95
C PRO A 186 21.82 -27.91 8.91
N GLN A 187 21.74 -28.65 10.02
CA GLN A 187 20.88 -29.83 10.19
C GLN A 187 19.50 -29.48 10.71
N GLY A 188 19.23 -28.17 10.99
CA GLY A 188 17.94 -27.66 11.47
C GLY A 188 17.76 -27.84 12.99
N ARG A 189 18.82 -28.10 13.77
CA ARG A 189 18.77 -28.23 15.23
C ARG A 189 18.99 -26.88 15.90
N ILE A 190 18.27 -26.59 16.98
CA ILE A 190 18.45 -25.35 17.76
C ILE A 190 19.73 -25.48 18.60
N THR A 191 20.74 -24.66 18.33
CA THR A 191 21.98 -24.63 19.07
C THR A 191 21.94 -23.67 20.27
N TRP A 192 21.28 -22.55 20.10
CA TRP A 192 21.02 -21.60 21.18
C TRP A 192 19.76 -20.78 20.91
N GLN A 193 19.23 -20.21 21.98
CA GLN A 193 18.14 -19.23 21.90
C GLN A 193 18.41 -18.05 22.83
N ILE A 194 18.03 -16.87 22.38
CA ILE A 194 18.02 -15.64 23.18
C ILE A 194 16.56 -15.23 23.41
N HIS A 195 16.23 -14.89 24.64
CA HIS A 195 14.97 -14.28 25.01
C HIS A 195 15.26 -12.97 25.73
N ALA A 196 14.75 -11.86 25.20
CA ALA A 196 14.87 -10.53 25.85
C ALA A 196 13.48 -9.93 26.04
N GLN A 197 13.29 -9.19 27.13
CA GLN A 197 12.00 -8.53 27.38
C GLN A 197 11.85 -7.26 26.57
N ASN A 198 12.90 -6.42 26.55
CA ASN A 198 12.94 -5.16 25.84
C ASN A 198 14.21 -5.08 25.00
N GLY A 199 14.20 -4.19 24.02
CA GLY A 199 15.39 -3.85 23.26
C GLY A 199 15.15 -2.58 22.44
N HIS A 200 16.24 -2.08 21.89
CA HIS A 200 16.25 -0.94 20.98
C HIS A 200 17.10 -1.28 19.75
N VAL A 201 16.60 -0.92 18.57
CA VAL A 201 17.32 -1.11 17.31
C VAL A 201 18.09 0.16 17.01
N GLU A 202 19.42 0.08 16.99
CA GLU A 202 20.28 1.17 16.61
C GLU A 202 20.59 1.09 15.11
N GLU A 203 20.02 2.01 14.32
CA GLU A 203 20.12 1.94 12.86
C GLU A 203 21.52 2.27 12.32
N THR A 204 22.33 3.01 13.11
CA THR A 204 23.65 3.49 12.68
C THR A 204 24.67 2.36 12.58
N ASP A 205 24.62 1.39 13.51
CA ASP A 205 25.65 0.36 13.66
C ASP A 205 25.16 -1.08 13.42
N ASN A 206 23.93 -1.26 12.94
CA ASN A 206 23.31 -2.59 12.81
C ASN A 206 23.32 -3.40 14.11
N LEU A 207 23.13 -2.73 15.25
CA LEU A 207 23.16 -3.31 16.57
C LEU A 207 21.77 -3.25 17.22
N TRP A 208 21.44 -4.30 17.95
CA TRP A 208 20.29 -4.34 18.83
C TRP A 208 20.77 -4.34 20.28
N ASP A 209 20.41 -3.34 21.02
CA ASP A 209 20.62 -3.33 22.47
C ASP A 209 19.47 -4.04 23.15
N LEU A 210 19.73 -5.21 23.67
CA LEU A 210 18.74 -6.08 24.31
C LEU A 210 18.86 -5.96 25.83
N GLU A 211 17.72 -5.88 26.53
CA GLU A 211 17.66 -5.80 28.00
C GLU A 211 16.95 -7.01 28.58
N GLN A 212 17.36 -7.37 29.82
CA GLN A 212 16.85 -8.53 30.55
C GLN A 212 16.94 -9.82 29.71
N VAL A 213 18.15 -10.12 29.28
CA VAL A 213 18.46 -11.19 28.34
C VAL A 213 18.67 -12.51 29.04
N ARG A 214 18.06 -13.55 28.48
CA ARG A 214 18.30 -14.95 28.86
C ARG A 214 18.82 -15.69 27.63
N ILE A 215 20.02 -16.25 27.72
CA ILE A 215 20.62 -17.07 26.68
C ILE A 215 20.56 -18.53 27.17
N THR A 216 19.99 -19.40 26.36
CA THR A 216 19.95 -20.85 26.60
C THR A 216 20.69 -21.55 25.46
N ARG A 217 21.65 -22.39 25.80
CA ARG A 217 22.39 -23.22 24.85
C ARG A 217 21.98 -24.69 24.97
N PHE A 218 21.89 -25.36 23.83
CA PHE A 218 21.46 -26.76 23.74
C PHE A 218 22.56 -27.63 23.20
N ALA A 219 22.65 -28.84 23.72
CA ALA A 219 23.43 -29.93 23.12
C ALA A 219 22.50 -31.09 22.77
N TYR A 220 22.90 -31.87 21.82
CA TYR A 220 22.19 -33.06 21.38
C TYR A 220 23.00 -34.28 21.69
N GLN A 221 22.35 -35.37 22.07
CA GLN A 221 23.03 -36.70 22.12
C GLN A 221 23.44 -37.08 20.70
N ASP A 222 24.60 -37.70 20.57
CA ASP A 222 25.17 -38.07 19.28
C ASP A 222 24.17 -38.83 18.40
N GLY A 223 23.91 -38.27 17.20
CA GLY A 223 23.05 -38.87 16.18
C GLY A 223 21.57 -38.46 16.20
N SER A 224 21.11 -37.69 17.19
CA SER A 224 19.71 -37.20 17.22
C SER A 224 19.54 -35.86 16.49
N ALA A 225 18.51 -35.79 15.64
CA ALA A 225 18.08 -34.56 14.97
C ALA A 225 16.79 -33.99 15.57
N LYS A 226 16.22 -34.63 16.60
CA LYS A 226 14.94 -34.19 17.18
C LYS A 226 15.14 -33.18 18.31
N ILE A 227 14.31 -32.15 18.33
CA ILE A 227 14.30 -31.14 19.39
C ILE A 227 14.00 -31.75 20.77
N GLU A 228 13.23 -32.84 20.80
CA GLU A 228 12.89 -33.61 22.01
C GLU A 228 14.10 -34.22 22.72
N ASP A 229 15.17 -34.45 21.97
CA ASP A 229 16.43 -35.03 22.48
C ASP A 229 17.46 -33.95 22.83
N ALA A 230 17.10 -32.67 22.77
CA ALA A 230 17.96 -31.56 23.13
C ALA A 230 18.10 -31.47 24.65
N VAL A 231 19.34 -31.48 25.12
CA VAL A 231 19.66 -31.25 26.54
C VAL A 231 20.11 -29.80 26.73
N GLU A 232 19.49 -29.11 27.67
CA GLU A 232 19.91 -27.75 28.06
C GLU A 232 21.30 -27.84 28.74
N MET A 233 22.32 -27.26 28.09
CA MET A 233 23.69 -27.27 28.59
C MET A 233 23.99 -26.14 29.56
N ALA A 234 23.49 -24.93 29.22
CA ALA A 234 23.78 -23.73 29.99
C ALA A 234 22.65 -22.71 29.85
N ARG A 235 22.34 -22.07 30.95
CA ARG A 235 21.44 -20.90 30.97
C ARG A 235 22.18 -19.73 31.60
N GLU A 236 22.28 -18.64 30.87
CA GLU A 236 22.92 -17.40 31.28
C GLU A 236 21.89 -16.27 31.32
N GLN A 237 21.94 -15.42 32.34
CA GLN A 237 21.12 -14.22 32.45
C GLN A 237 22.01 -13.01 32.46
N LEU A 238 21.74 -12.06 31.55
CA LEU A 238 22.50 -10.84 31.40
C LEU A 238 21.57 -9.63 31.54
N PRO A 239 22.00 -8.55 32.21
CA PRO A 239 21.22 -7.34 32.28
C PRO A 239 21.05 -6.67 30.93
N SER A 240 22.07 -6.73 30.06
CA SER A 240 22.09 -6.22 28.72
C SER A 240 22.96 -7.09 27.79
N TYR A 241 22.63 -7.11 26.51
CA TYR A 241 23.38 -7.82 25.46
C TYR A 241 23.27 -7.09 24.14
N GLN A 242 24.40 -6.82 23.48
CA GLN A 242 24.42 -6.22 22.15
C GLN A 242 24.48 -7.32 21.12
N TRP A 243 23.46 -7.33 20.26
CA TRP A 243 23.35 -8.32 19.19
C TRP A 243 23.47 -7.66 17.82
N LYS A 244 24.44 -8.12 17.03
CA LYS A 244 24.70 -7.60 15.68
C LYS A 244 23.84 -8.35 14.68
N THR A 245 23.05 -7.61 13.88
CA THR A 245 22.14 -8.18 12.87
C THR A 245 21.91 -7.19 11.75
N GLY A 246 21.66 -7.70 10.53
CA GLY A 246 21.23 -6.87 9.39
C GLY A 246 19.74 -6.47 9.42
N ILE A 247 18.98 -6.90 10.44
CA ILE A 247 17.54 -6.62 10.53
C ILE A 247 17.34 -5.21 11.10
N THR A 248 16.82 -4.31 10.26
CA THR A 248 16.54 -2.91 10.61
C THR A 248 15.13 -2.74 11.18
N THR A 249 14.88 -1.59 11.83
CA THR A 249 13.53 -1.20 12.29
C THR A 249 12.53 -1.20 11.11
N ALA A 250 12.95 -0.73 9.95
CA ALA A 250 12.12 -0.73 8.73
C ALA A 250 11.71 -2.15 8.33
N MET A 251 12.61 -3.13 8.38
CA MET A 251 12.31 -4.54 8.07
C MET A 251 11.36 -5.16 9.10
N LEU A 252 11.53 -4.87 10.37
CA LEU A 252 10.61 -5.31 11.42
C LEU A 252 9.21 -4.71 11.21
N MET A 253 9.13 -3.42 10.93
CA MET A 253 7.88 -2.74 10.60
C MET A 253 7.24 -3.32 9.32
N ALA A 254 8.05 -3.66 8.31
CA ALA A 254 7.60 -4.30 7.08
C ALA A 254 6.97 -5.69 7.33
N ALA A 255 7.57 -6.46 8.23
CA ALA A 255 7.04 -7.77 8.61
C ALA A 255 5.72 -7.67 9.39
N VAL A 256 5.51 -6.55 10.08
CA VAL A 256 4.32 -6.27 10.88
C VAL A 256 3.23 -5.57 10.07
N ASN A 257 3.60 -4.63 9.23
CA ASN A 257 2.68 -3.82 8.44
C ASN A 257 2.18 -4.54 7.19
N LYS A 258 1.10 -4.04 6.65
CA LYS A 258 0.62 -4.51 5.35
C LYS A 258 1.57 -4.00 4.25
N PRO A 259 1.97 -4.83 3.27
CA PRO A 259 2.90 -4.43 2.21
C PRO A 259 2.41 -3.26 1.34
N ASP A 260 1.09 -3.09 1.21
CA ASP A 260 0.44 -2.00 0.46
C ASP A 260 0.77 -0.61 1.01
N ARG A 261 1.08 -0.51 2.30
CA ARG A 261 1.37 0.74 3.02
C ARG A 261 2.85 1.15 3.04
N MET A 262 3.74 0.29 2.53
CA MET A 262 5.18 0.57 2.49
C MET A 262 5.54 1.46 1.31
N PRO A 263 6.51 2.40 1.43
CA PRO A 263 7.13 3.06 0.29
C PRO A 263 7.74 2.05 -0.69
N THR A 264 7.71 2.37 -1.99
CA THR A 264 8.21 1.45 -3.03
C THR A 264 9.67 1.05 -2.81
N LEU A 265 10.53 1.99 -2.37
CA LEU A 265 11.93 1.71 -2.11
C LEU A 265 12.14 0.75 -0.92
N GLU A 266 11.44 0.98 0.18
CA GLU A 266 11.51 0.09 1.36
C GLU A 266 11.00 -1.30 1.05
N LEU A 267 9.90 -1.39 0.28
CA LEU A 267 9.35 -2.65 -0.19
C LEU A 267 10.37 -3.42 -1.05
N PHE A 268 11.08 -2.73 -1.94
CA PHE A 268 12.14 -3.34 -2.74
C PHE A 268 13.28 -3.88 -1.87
N GLN A 269 13.77 -3.07 -0.91
CA GLN A 269 14.84 -3.50 0.02
C GLN A 269 14.40 -4.71 0.86
N PHE A 270 13.15 -4.71 1.31
CA PHE A 270 12.60 -5.82 2.07
C PHE A 270 12.50 -7.12 1.21
N ILE A 271 12.08 -7.00 -0.05
CA ILE A 271 12.07 -8.13 -0.99
C ILE A 271 13.48 -8.71 -1.18
N GLN A 272 14.52 -7.85 -1.30
CA GLN A 272 15.89 -8.31 -1.42
C GLN A 272 16.36 -9.05 -0.17
N HIS A 273 16.03 -8.55 1.02
CA HIS A 273 16.32 -9.22 2.28
C HIS A 273 15.64 -10.61 2.36
N LEU A 274 14.36 -10.69 2.03
CA LEU A 274 13.63 -11.96 2.02
C LEU A 274 14.24 -12.97 1.04
N LYS A 275 14.64 -12.52 -0.17
CA LYS A 275 15.30 -13.37 -1.17
C LYS A 275 16.64 -13.90 -0.69
N ALA A 276 17.45 -13.04 -0.08
CA ALA A 276 18.77 -13.43 0.46
C ALA A 276 18.66 -14.50 1.56
N ASN A 277 17.51 -14.55 2.24
CA ASN A 277 17.24 -15.45 3.36
C ASN A 277 16.28 -16.61 3.02
N ASP A 278 16.07 -16.92 1.74
CA ASP A 278 15.17 -17.98 1.22
C ASP A 278 13.75 -17.91 1.83
N GLN A 279 13.24 -16.69 2.02
CA GLN A 279 11.87 -16.48 2.48
C GLN A 279 10.94 -16.21 1.29
N SER A 280 9.64 -16.50 1.45
CA SER A 280 8.65 -16.27 0.41
C SER A 280 8.46 -14.77 0.16
N THR A 281 8.67 -14.35 -1.10
CA THR A 281 8.57 -12.94 -1.53
C THR A 281 7.31 -12.64 -2.33
N GLN A 282 6.54 -13.66 -2.71
CA GLN A 282 5.44 -13.59 -3.67
C GLN A 282 4.47 -12.43 -3.39
N LYS A 283 3.99 -12.33 -2.16
CA LYS A 283 3.06 -11.28 -1.74
C LYS A 283 3.65 -9.88 -1.89
N TYR A 284 4.90 -9.70 -1.49
CA TYR A 284 5.60 -8.41 -1.51
C TYR A 284 5.97 -8.00 -2.94
N GLU A 285 6.34 -8.94 -3.79
CA GLU A 285 6.62 -8.68 -5.20
C GLU A 285 5.36 -8.28 -5.97
N ILE A 286 4.20 -8.91 -5.70
CA ILE A 286 2.93 -8.51 -6.29
C ILE A 286 2.60 -7.05 -5.90
N GLU A 287 2.75 -6.69 -4.61
CA GLU A 287 2.49 -5.32 -4.17
C GLU A 287 3.49 -4.30 -4.73
N PHE A 288 4.76 -4.68 -4.87
CA PHE A 288 5.77 -3.83 -5.54
C PHE A 288 5.36 -3.51 -6.98
N TRP A 289 5.04 -4.52 -7.78
CA TRP A 289 4.59 -4.32 -9.15
C TRP A 289 3.25 -3.59 -9.23
N ARG A 290 2.36 -3.82 -8.26
CA ARG A 290 1.12 -3.08 -8.15
C ARG A 290 1.38 -1.58 -7.96
N LYS A 291 2.29 -1.18 -7.06
CA LYS A 291 2.70 0.21 -6.87
C LYS A 291 3.29 0.85 -8.12
N VAL A 292 4.00 0.08 -8.95
CA VAL A 292 4.54 0.55 -10.24
C VAL A 292 3.44 0.77 -11.29
N PHE A 293 2.48 -0.17 -11.39
CA PHE A 293 1.45 -0.11 -12.43
C PHE A 293 0.21 0.69 -12.02
N TYR A 294 -0.10 0.79 -10.74
CA TYR A 294 -1.31 1.46 -10.24
C TYR A 294 -1.43 2.92 -10.67
N PRO A 295 -0.39 3.78 -10.60
CA PRO A 295 -0.47 5.13 -11.09
C PRO A 295 -0.83 5.23 -12.58
N LEU A 296 -0.38 4.27 -13.40
CA LEU A 296 -0.69 4.23 -14.84
C LEU A 296 -2.18 3.98 -15.09
N SER A 297 -2.90 3.43 -14.15
CA SER A 297 -4.35 3.25 -14.26
C SER A 297 -5.09 4.58 -14.45
N CYS A 298 -4.55 5.70 -13.91
CA CYS A 298 -5.11 7.02 -14.15
C CYS A 298 -5.13 7.41 -15.65
N LEU A 299 -4.07 7.04 -16.41
CA LEU A 299 -4.06 7.23 -17.87
C LEU A 299 -5.19 6.45 -18.53
N VAL A 300 -5.33 5.18 -18.15
CA VAL A 300 -6.35 4.29 -18.71
C VAL A 300 -7.75 4.82 -18.40
N MET A 301 -7.98 5.28 -17.18
CA MET A 301 -9.27 5.81 -16.71
C MET A 301 -9.67 7.09 -17.43
N VAL A 302 -8.74 8.01 -17.67
CA VAL A 302 -9.01 9.24 -18.43
C VAL A 302 -9.33 8.90 -19.91
N VAL A 303 -8.60 7.98 -20.52
CA VAL A 303 -8.86 7.57 -21.91
C VAL A 303 -10.18 6.83 -22.02
N LEU A 304 -10.54 5.99 -21.04
CA LEU A 304 -11.82 5.29 -20.99
C LEU A 304 -13.02 6.25 -20.93
N ALA A 305 -12.83 7.46 -20.40
CA ALA A 305 -13.88 8.48 -20.38
C ALA A 305 -14.10 9.16 -21.74
N LEU A 306 -13.12 9.14 -22.64
CA LEU A 306 -13.20 9.86 -23.92
C LEU A 306 -14.34 9.39 -24.84
N PRO A 307 -14.67 8.08 -24.97
CA PRO A 307 -15.82 7.62 -25.74
C PRO A 307 -17.15 8.29 -25.37
N PHE A 308 -17.32 8.67 -24.10
CA PHE A 308 -18.56 9.29 -23.63
C PHE A 308 -18.80 10.68 -24.26
N ALA A 309 -17.77 11.37 -24.71
CA ALA A 309 -17.90 12.64 -25.44
C ALA A 309 -18.49 12.47 -26.86
N TYR A 310 -18.40 11.28 -27.42
CA TYR A 310 -18.91 10.97 -28.77
C TYR A 310 -20.33 10.38 -28.78
N LEU A 311 -20.91 10.11 -27.59
CA LEU A 311 -22.27 9.60 -27.50
C LEU A 311 -23.29 10.69 -27.80
N HIS A 312 -24.37 10.32 -28.52
CA HIS A 312 -25.49 11.22 -28.78
C HIS A 312 -26.58 11.00 -27.75
N PHE A 313 -26.83 12.01 -26.94
CA PHE A 313 -27.85 11.96 -25.89
C PHE A 313 -29.24 12.21 -26.48
N ARG A 314 -29.97 11.15 -26.84
CA ARG A 314 -31.36 11.26 -27.28
C ARG A 314 -32.39 11.07 -26.15
N SER A 315 -32.04 10.40 -25.04
CA SER A 315 -33.03 10.08 -23.98
C SER A 315 -32.45 9.60 -22.64
N GLY A 316 -31.14 9.73 -22.38
CA GLY A 316 -30.55 9.31 -21.11
C GLY A 316 -29.89 10.48 -20.37
N GLY A 317 -30.15 10.62 -19.05
CA GLY A 317 -29.52 11.64 -18.23
C GLY A 317 -28.03 11.34 -17.98
N ILE A 318 -27.23 12.36 -17.70
CA ILE A 318 -25.81 12.25 -17.29
C ILE A 318 -25.64 11.24 -16.15
N ALA A 319 -26.64 11.13 -15.28
CA ALA A 319 -26.62 10.22 -14.12
C ALA A 319 -26.35 8.75 -14.51
N ALA A 320 -26.94 8.25 -15.59
CA ALA A 320 -26.73 6.88 -16.05
C ALA A 320 -25.27 6.61 -16.48
N TYR A 321 -24.63 7.59 -17.11
CA TYR A 321 -23.24 7.48 -17.54
C TYR A 321 -22.26 7.60 -16.38
N VAL A 322 -22.55 8.49 -15.42
CA VAL A 322 -21.79 8.59 -14.16
C VAL A 322 -21.92 7.28 -13.38
N PHE A 323 -23.14 6.72 -13.29
CA PHE A 323 -23.34 5.42 -12.66
C PHE A 323 -22.54 4.30 -13.35
N GLY A 324 -22.55 4.26 -14.69
CA GLY A 324 -21.71 3.35 -15.47
C GLY A 324 -20.21 3.52 -15.17
N GLY A 325 -19.76 4.77 -15.02
CA GLY A 325 -18.39 5.09 -14.60
C GLY A 325 -18.05 4.60 -13.20
N VAL A 326 -18.96 4.79 -12.24
CA VAL A 326 -18.81 4.26 -10.87
C VAL A 326 -18.69 2.74 -10.90
N MET A 327 -19.57 2.06 -11.61
CA MET A 327 -19.54 0.59 -11.74
C MET A 327 -18.26 0.09 -12.41
N ALA A 328 -17.78 0.78 -13.45
CA ALA A 328 -16.51 0.46 -14.10
C ALA A 328 -15.31 0.68 -13.15
N GLY A 329 -15.31 1.74 -12.35
CA GLY A 329 -14.28 2.00 -11.34
C GLY A 329 -14.25 0.94 -10.24
N ILE A 330 -15.42 0.57 -9.71
CA ILE A 330 -15.55 -0.49 -8.70
C ILE A 330 -15.08 -1.83 -9.28
N SER A 331 -15.49 -2.18 -10.51
CA SER A 331 -15.07 -3.43 -11.14
C SER A 331 -13.56 -3.48 -11.39
N PHE A 332 -12.94 -2.36 -11.73
CA PHE A 332 -11.47 -2.26 -11.82
C PHE A 332 -10.80 -2.55 -10.46
N PHE A 333 -11.29 -1.93 -9.40
CA PHE A 333 -10.77 -2.15 -8.04
C PHE A 333 -10.94 -3.62 -7.60
N MET A 334 -12.12 -4.20 -7.84
CA MET A 334 -12.36 -5.61 -7.53
C MET A 334 -11.45 -6.53 -8.34
N LEU A 335 -11.25 -6.24 -9.63
CA LEU A 335 -10.37 -7.02 -10.49
C LEU A 335 -8.92 -6.99 -10.00
N ASN A 336 -8.42 -5.82 -9.58
CA ASN A 336 -7.09 -5.70 -8.96
C ASN A 336 -6.94 -6.59 -7.72
N ASN A 337 -7.96 -6.62 -6.86
CA ASN A 337 -7.92 -7.44 -5.65
C ASN A 337 -8.00 -8.93 -5.98
N VAL A 338 -8.90 -9.34 -6.89
CA VAL A 338 -9.03 -10.74 -7.31
C VAL A 338 -7.73 -11.26 -7.92
N PHE A 339 -7.11 -10.50 -8.84
CA PHE A 339 -5.83 -10.88 -9.42
C PHE A 339 -4.72 -10.96 -8.37
N GLY A 340 -4.66 -10.02 -7.43
CA GLY A 340 -3.71 -10.06 -6.34
C GLY A 340 -3.84 -11.31 -5.46
N TYR A 341 -5.08 -11.65 -5.07
CA TYR A 341 -5.35 -12.86 -4.29
C TYR A 341 -5.04 -14.15 -5.07
N ALA A 342 -5.55 -14.27 -6.30
CA ALA A 342 -5.33 -15.44 -7.14
C ALA A 342 -3.85 -15.64 -7.46
N GLY A 343 -3.13 -14.56 -7.79
CA GLY A 343 -1.71 -14.60 -8.08
C GLY A 343 -0.86 -15.00 -6.89
N ASN A 344 -1.25 -14.57 -5.68
CA ASN A 344 -0.57 -14.98 -4.45
C ASN A 344 -0.81 -16.46 -4.11
N LEU A 345 -2.05 -16.95 -4.28
CA LEU A 345 -2.41 -18.33 -3.99
C LEU A 345 -1.82 -19.33 -5.00
N GLN A 346 -1.76 -18.96 -6.27
CA GLN A 346 -1.32 -19.85 -7.35
C GLN A 346 0.12 -19.59 -7.80
N ASN A 347 0.86 -18.72 -7.09
CA ASN A 347 2.24 -18.36 -7.41
C ASN A 347 2.43 -17.91 -8.87
N TRP A 348 1.47 -17.11 -9.40
CA TRP A 348 1.62 -16.50 -10.71
C TRP A 348 2.78 -15.51 -10.75
N SER A 349 3.29 -15.21 -11.94
CA SER A 349 4.30 -14.16 -12.08
C SER A 349 3.81 -12.84 -11.45
N PRO A 350 4.52 -12.28 -10.47
CA PRO A 350 4.09 -11.08 -9.74
C PRO A 350 3.83 -9.89 -10.65
N MET A 351 4.69 -9.69 -11.67
CA MET A 351 4.54 -8.62 -12.65
C MET A 351 3.27 -8.77 -13.48
N LEU A 352 2.99 -9.98 -13.99
CA LEU A 352 1.77 -10.24 -14.78
C LEU A 352 0.51 -10.09 -13.93
N THR A 353 0.55 -10.58 -12.69
CA THR A 353 -0.56 -10.44 -11.74
C THR A 353 -0.95 -8.99 -11.51
N ALA A 354 0.03 -8.12 -11.32
CA ALA A 354 -0.19 -6.70 -11.06
C ALA A 354 -0.56 -5.91 -12.33
N ALA A 355 -0.02 -6.29 -13.50
CA ALA A 355 -0.27 -5.59 -14.75
C ALA A 355 -1.60 -5.97 -15.42
N ALA A 356 -2.10 -7.19 -15.21
CA ALA A 356 -3.25 -7.75 -15.93
C ALA A 356 -4.52 -6.89 -15.87
N PRO A 357 -4.97 -6.38 -14.71
CA PRO A 357 -6.15 -5.52 -14.64
C PRO A 357 -6.00 -4.24 -15.48
N GLY A 358 -4.85 -3.57 -15.33
CA GLY A 358 -4.54 -2.37 -16.12
C GLY A 358 -4.52 -2.64 -17.63
N PHE A 359 -3.96 -3.78 -18.03
CA PHE A 359 -3.92 -4.20 -19.44
C PHE A 359 -5.31 -4.49 -20.01
N ILE A 360 -6.16 -5.21 -19.26
CA ILE A 360 -7.55 -5.49 -19.65
C ILE A 360 -8.31 -4.19 -19.88
N TYR A 361 -8.24 -3.25 -18.93
CA TYR A 361 -8.92 -1.96 -19.07
C TYR A 361 -8.32 -1.08 -20.16
N SER A 362 -7.02 -1.18 -20.43
CA SER A 362 -6.39 -0.50 -21.57
C SER A 362 -6.94 -1.00 -22.90
N LEU A 363 -7.08 -2.31 -23.06
CA LEU A 363 -7.68 -2.92 -24.26
C LEU A 363 -9.15 -2.50 -24.42
N LEU A 364 -9.94 -2.50 -23.34
CA LEU A 364 -11.33 -2.04 -23.35
C LEU A 364 -11.42 -0.57 -23.74
N SER A 365 -10.56 0.27 -23.17
CA SER A 365 -10.52 1.72 -23.43
C SER A 365 -10.15 2.01 -24.90
N LEU A 366 -9.10 1.37 -25.42
CA LEU A 366 -8.68 1.53 -26.81
C LEU A 366 -9.70 0.93 -27.78
N GLY A 367 -10.29 -0.22 -27.44
CA GLY A 367 -11.35 -0.84 -28.23
C GLY A 367 -12.60 0.04 -28.33
N ALA A 368 -13.04 0.61 -27.22
CA ALA A 368 -14.16 1.54 -27.19
C ALA A 368 -13.86 2.81 -27.99
N PHE A 369 -12.65 3.35 -27.85
CA PHE A 369 -12.23 4.52 -28.62
C PHE A 369 -12.17 4.24 -30.13
N THR A 370 -11.53 3.17 -30.56
CA THR A 370 -11.41 2.82 -31.97
C THR A 370 -12.78 2.52 -32.59
N TRP A 371 -13.64 1.78 -31.89
CA TRP A 371 -14.99 1.46 -32.38
C TRP A 371 -15.84 2.72 -32.60
N LEU A 372 -15.79 3.68 -31.66
CA LEU A 372 -16.55 4.93 -31.76
C LEU A 372 -15.98 5.93 -32.77
N VAL A 373 -14.65 5.97 -32.94
CA VAL A 373 -13.98 6.92 -33.83
C VAL A 373 -13.93 6.40 -35.28
N LEU A 374 -13.69 5.09 -35.47
CA LEU A 374 -13.60 4.52 -36.86
C LEU A 374 -14.96 4.23 -37.49
N ARG A 375 -16.02 4.09 -36.69
CA ARG A 375 -17.38 3.83 -37.21
C ARG A 375 -18.14 5.08 -37.62
N ARG A 376 -17.52 6.27 -37.45
CA ARG A 376 -18.02 7.60 -37.81
C ARG A 376 -17.02 8.37 -38.66
#